data_cc0a7d065f13a8213102be058d4c6761
#
_entry.id   cc0a7d065f13a8213102be058d4c6761
#
_cell.length_a   1.000
_cell.length_b   1.000
_cell.length_c   1.000
_cell.angle_alpha   90.00
_cell.angle_beta   90.00
_cell.angle_gamma   90.00
#
_symmetry.space_group_name_H-M   'P 1'
#
loop_
_entity.id
_entity.type
_entity.pdbx_description
1 polymer ?
#
loop_
_entity_poly.entity_id
_entity_poly.type
_entity_poly.pdbx_seq_one_letter_code
_entity_poly.pdbx_strand_id
1 'polypeptide(L)' 'MKNFIVTGGLGFIGSNLIELLLEKKFRVINIDKVSYASNFYNTREYSKNKNYIFIKSDINNKKKIIKILKN' A
#
# COMPACT_ATOMS: atom_id res chain seq x y z
N MET A 1 -9.00 -7.80 13.00
CA MET A 1 -8.90 -6.92 11.81
C MET A 1 -8.13 -7.63 10.71
N LYS A 2 -8.67 -7.64 9.51
CA LYS A 2 -7.96 -8.23 8.39
C LYS A 2 -6.89 -7.27 7.87
N ASN A 3 -5.77 -7.84 7.47
CA ASN A 3 -4.66 -7.09 6.88
C ASN A 3 -4.51 -7.48 5.41
N PHE A 4 -4.32 -6.48 4.57
CA PHE A 4 -4.11 -6.69 3.15
C PHE A 4 -2.79 -6.05 2.73
N ILE A 5 -2.08 -6.71 1.84
CA ILE A 5 -0.89 -6.15 1.22
C ILE A 5 -1.24 -5.86 -0.22
N VAL A 6 -1.05 -4.61 -0.63
CA VAL A 6 -1.27 -4.19 -2.01
C VAL A 6 0.08 -3.75 -2.58
N THR A 7 0.43 -4.26 -3.73
CA THR A 7 1.65 -3.84 -4.44
C THR A 7 1.26 -2.89 -5.56
N GLY A 8 2.09 -1.88 -5.79
CA GLY A 8 1.79 -0.89 -6.81
C GLY A 8 0.59 -0.03 -6.49
N GLY A 9 0.31 0.19 -5.20
CA GLY A 9 -0.89 0.90 -4.77
C GLY A 9 -0.90 2.40 -5.04
N LEU A 10 0.21 2.97 -5.52
CA LEU A 10 0.23 4.38 -5.91
C LEU A 10 -0.39 4.60 -7.29
N GLY A 11 -0.56 3.54 -8.08
CA GLY A 11 -1.23 3.65 -9.37
C GLY A 11 -2.73 3.86 -9.20
N PHE A 12 -3.40 4.18 -10.31
CA PHE A 12 -4.83 4.52 -10.29
C PHE A 12 -5.69 3.35 -9.78
N ILE A 13 -5.50 2.16 -10.34
CA ILE A 13 -6.31 1.00 -9.95
C ILE A 13 -6.01 0.56 -8.53
N GLY A 14 -4.72 0.49 -8.18
CA GLY A 14 -4.31 0.07 -6.84
C GLY A 14 -4.79 1.03 -5.76
N SER A 15 -4.75 2.34 -6.02
CA SER A 15 -5.20 3.34 -5.05
C SER A 15 -6.70 3.23 -4.79
N ASN A 16 -7.49 2.94 -5.83
CA ASN A 16 -8.93 2.75 -5.66
C ASN A 16 -9.24 1.50 -4.84
N LEU A 17 -8.48 0.44 -5.03
CA LEU A 17 -8.63 -0.78 -4.23
C LEU A 17 -8.31 -0.49 -2.77
N ILE A 18 -7.23 0.24 -2.50
CA ILE A 18 -6.85 0.59 -1.13
C ILE A 18 -7.95 1.39 -0.46
N GLU A 19 -8.49 2.38 -1.17
CA GLU A 19 -9.57 3.20 -0.62
C GLU A 19 -10.75 2.34 -0.21
N LEU A 20 -11.16 1.40 -1.07
CA LEU A 20 -12.26 0.49 -0.76
C LEU A 20 -11.97 -0.36 0.48
N LEU A 21 -10.75 -0.90 0.58
CA LEU A 21 -10.37 -1.71 1.73
C LEU A 21 -10.37 -0.90 3.03
N LEU A 22 -9.90 0.35 2.97
CA LEU A 22 -9.88 1.22 4.13
C LEU A 22 -11.30 1.62 4.56
N GLU A 23 -12.21 1.80 3.62
CA GLU A 23 -13.61 2.06 3.93
C GLU A 23 -14.23 0.89 4.72
N LYS A 24 -13.79 -0.32 4.43
CA LYS A 24 -14.23 -1.52 5.16
C LYS A 24 -13.49 -1.71 6.48
N LYS A 25 -12.64 -0.75 6.85
CA LYS A 25 -11.88 -0.74 8.10
C LYS A 25 -10.84 -1.85 8.20
N PHE A 26 -10.35 -2.31 7.06
CA PHE A 26 -9.23 -3.23 7.02
C PHE A 26 -7.93 -2.45 7.11
N ARG A 27 -6.86 -3.12 7.59
CA ARG A 27 -5.52 -2.55 7.55
C ARG A 27 -4.90 -2.85 6.20
N VAL A 28 -4.30 -1.85 5.58
CA VAL A 28 -3.68 -1.99 4.27
C VAL A 28 -2.22 -1.57 4.33
N ILE A 29 -1.35 -2.45 3.86
CA ILE A 29 0.07 -2.17 3.67
C ILE A 29 0.31 -2.05 2.18
N ASN A 30 0.65 -0.86 1.71
CA ASN A 30 0.95 -0.61 0.31
C ASN A 30 2.45 -0.64 0.10
N ILE A 31 2.91 -1.54 -0.77
CA ILE A 31 4.33 -1.67 -1.12
C ILE A 31 4.49 -1.20 -2.56
N ASP A 32 5.29 -0.15 -2.75
CA ASP A 32 5.50 0.43 -4.07
C ASP A 32 6.94 0.92 -4.17
N LYS A 33 7.57 0.70 -5.31
CA LYS A 33 8.94 1.17 -5.52
C LYS A 33 8.99 2.66 -5.85
N VAL A 34 7.85 3.28 -6.07
CA VAL A 34 7.74 4.71 -6.36
C VAL A 34 8.52 5.09 -7.62
N SER A 35 8.20 4.45 -8.75
CA SER A 35 8.73 4.89 -10.04
C SER A 35 8.07 6.24 -10.40
N TYR A 36 8.64 6.92 -11.41
CA TYR A 36 8.04 8.18 -11.80
C TYR A 36 6.58 8.04 -12.26
N ALA A 37 6.17 6.84 -12.65
CA ALA A 37 4.79 6.58 -13.02
C ALA A 37 3.86 6.46 -11.81
N SER A 38 4.42 6.26 -10.62
CA SER A 38 3.64 6.19 -9.39
C SER A 38 3.30 7.61 -8.93
N ASN A 39 2.13 7.76 -8.34
CA ASN A 39 1.64 9.09 -8.01
C ASN A 39 1.04 9.12 -6.61
N PHE A 40 1.75 9.77 -5.68
CA PHE A 40 1.24 9.96 -4.32
C PHE A 40 -0.08 10.75 -4.28
N TYR A 41 -0.36 11.51 -5.33
CA TYR A 41 -1.62 12.23 -5.42
C TYR A 41 -2.83 11.30 -5.30
N ASN A 42 -2.73 10.10 -5.85
CA ASN A 42 -3.81 9.13 -5.81
C ASN A 42 -4.12 8.63 -4.39
N THR A 43 -3.21 8.84 -3.45
CA THR A 43 -3.39 8.38 -2.06
C THR A 43 -3.60 9.53 -1.08
N ARG A 44 -3.72 10.76 -1.55
CA ARG A 44 -3.73 11.96 -0.71
C ARG A 44 -4.86 11.97 0.32
N GLU A 45 -6.00 11.37 -0.02
CA GLU A 45 -7.18 11.42 0.85
C GLU A 45 -7.08 10.48 2.04
N TYR A 46 -6.25 9.44 1.95
CA TYR A 46 -6.15 8.46 3.02
C TYR A 46 -4.72 8.25 3.52
N SER A 47 -3.77 9.04 3.06
CA SER A 47 -2.35 8.88 3.44
C SER A 47 -2.12 8.96 4.95
N LYS A 48 -3.01 9.66 5.67
CA LYS A 48 -2.92 9.79 7.13
C LYS A 48 -3.86 8.84 7.88
N ASN A 49 -4.55 7.95 7.17
CA ASN A 49 -5.43 6.98 7.80
C ASN A 49 -4.57 6.02 8.65
N LYS A 50 -4.97 5.81 9.91
CA LYS A 50 -4.19 4.97 10.84
C LYS A 50 -4.09 3.52 10.40
N ASN A 51 -4.99 3.07 9.52
CA ASN A 51 -4.99 1.71 9.00
C ASN A 51 -4.19 1.58 7.69
N TYR A 52 -3.62 2.68 7.19
CA TYR A 52 -2.86 2.70 5.97
C TYR A 52 -1.37 2.82 6.29
N ILE A 53 -0.57 1.88 5.76
CA ILE A 53 0.89 1.89 5.93
C ILE A 53 1.51 1.85 4.54
N PHE A 54 2.40 2.79 4.27
CA PHE A 54 3.14 2.82 3.01
C PHE A 54 4.58 2.39 3.24
N ILE A 55 5.05 1.47 2.40
CA ILE A 55 6.44 1.02 2.44
C ILE A 55 7.03 1.17 1.04
N LYS A 56 8.07 1.98 0.92
CA LYS A 56 8.81 2.12 -0.32
C LYS A 56 9.76 0.95 -0.48
N SER A 57 9.45 0.06 -1.41
CA SER A 57 10.30 -1.09 -1.68
C SER A 57 9.99 -1.68 -3.03
N ASP A 58 11.00 -2.28 -3.64
CA ASP A 58 10.80 -3.09 -4.84
C ASP A 58 10.27 -4.45 -4.40
N ILE A 59 9.17 -4.90 -5.02
CA ILE A 59 8.58 -6.21 -4.74
C ILE A 59 9.59 -7.34 -4.97
N ASN A 60 10.63 -7.11 -5.79
CA ASN A 60 11.68 -8.10 -6.02
C ASN A 60 12.67 -8.22 -4.85
N ASN A 61 12.59 -7.35 -3.86
CA ASN A 61 13.41 -7.45 -2.66
C ASN A 61 12.79 -8.48 -1.72
N LYS A 62 13.11 -9.74 -1.95
CA LYS A 62 12.48 -10.87 -1.25
C LYS A 62 12.70 -10.81 0.27
N LYS A 63 13.89 -10.41 0.72
CA LYS A 63 14.19 -10.36 2.15
C LYS A 63 13.30 -9.37 2.87
N LYS A 64 13.11 -8.19 2.28
CA LYS A 64 12.29 -7.15 2.87
C LYS A 64 10.81 -7.55 2.87
N ILE A 65 10.34 -8.16 1.79
CA ILE A 65 8.95 -8.61 1.69
C ILE A 65 8.66 -9.68 2.74
N ILE A 66 9.56 -10.65 2.89
CA ILE A 66 9.40 -11.71 3.90
C ILE A 66 9.32 -11.10 5.30
N LYS A 67 10.17 -10.13 5.60
CA LYS A 67 10.16 -9.46 6.90
C LYS A 67 8.83 -8.75 7.15
N ILE A 68 8.26 -8.11 6.13
CA ILE A 68 6.96 -7.46 6.23
C ILE A 68 5.87 -8.48 6.52
N LEU A 69 5.88 -9.60 5.82
CA LEU A 69 4.87 -10.65 5.99
C LEU A 69 4.89 -11.29 7.36
N LYS A 70 6.04 -11.31 8.02
CA LYS A 70 6.19 -11.91 9.35
C LYS A 70 5.69 -10.99 10.47
N ASN A 71 5.53 -9.74 10.18
CA ASN A 71 5.00 -8.79 11.14
C ASN A 71 3.47 -8.75 11.01
#